data_4530973efc58349f5f07dde43e4faac9
#
_entry.id   4530973efc58349f5f07dde43e4faac9
#
_cell.length_a   1.000
_cell.length_b   1.000
_cell.length_c   1.000
_cell.angle_alpha   90.00
_cell.angle_beta   90.00
_cell.angle_gamma   90.00
#
_symmetry.space_group_name_H-M   'P 1'
#
loop_
_entity.id
_entity.type
_entity.pdbx_description
1 polymer ?
#
loop_
_entity_poly.entity_id
_entity_poly.type
_entity_poly.pdbx_seq_one_letter_code
_entity_poly.pdbx_strand_id
1 'polypeptide(L)'
;MVAHKLDLTLPMNALAEFAGAVRSEVSAALGGGTDTRVILFGHVGDGNLHVNLIGPEPEDYRADDAVFRMVIQRGGSISAEHGVGIAKLDFVTAARSSGDLTVMRRMKSALDPGGILNPGVLLPPVG
;
A
#
# COMPACT_ATOMS: atom_id res chain seq x y z
N MET A 1 21.72 -4.70 -1.56
CA MET A 1 20.53 -4.63 -2.41
C MET A 1 19.33 -4.40 -1.48
N VAL A 2 18.71 -3.23 -1.57
CA VAL A 2 17.54 -2.89 -0.74
C VAL A 2 16.30 -3.45 -1.43
N ALA A 3 15.41 -4.09 -0.68
CA ALA A 3 14.14 -4.57 -1.19
C ALA A 3 13.03 -3.63 -0.70
N HIS A 4 12.18 -3.15 -1.60
CA HIS A 4 10.91 -2.54 -1.22
C HIS A 4 9.97 -3.66 -0.75
N LYS A 5 9.39 -3.51 0.42
CA LYS A 5 8.56 -4.54 1.06
C LYS A 5 7.16 -3.99 1.27
N LEU A 6 6.23 -4.53 0.50
CA LEU A 6 4.83 -4.13 0.56
C LEU A 6 4.03 -5.24 1.24
N ASP A 7 3.18 -4.82 2.17
CA ASP A 7 2.30 -5.67 2.97
C ASP A 7 0.85 -5.34 2.61
N LEU A 8 0.16 -6.27 1.97
CA LEU A 8 -1.09 -6.05 1.27
C LEU A 8 -2.15 -7.09 1.66
N THR A 9 -3.41 -6.73 1.51
CA THR A 9 -4.50 -7.71 1.53
C THR A 9 -5.35 -7.54 0.28
N LEU A 10 -5.77 -8.66 -0.30
CA LEU A 10 -6.66 -8.70 -1.47
C LEU A 10 -7.85 -9.62 -1.21
N PRO A 11 -9.03 -9.34 -1.81
CA PRO A 11 -10.10 -10.32 -1.87
C PRO A 11 -9.61 -11.62 -2.50
N MET A 12 -10.02 -12.77 -1.97
CA MET A 12 -9.55 -14.10 -2.40
C MET A 12 -9.68 -14.32 -3.91
N ASN A 13 -10.79 -13.85 -4.49
CA ASN A 13 -11.04 -13.96 -5.94
C ASN A 13 -10.15 -13.08 -6.81
N ALA A 14 -9.47 -12.08 -6.24
CA ALA A 14 -8.57 -11.19 -6.95
C ALA A 14 -7.09 -11.62 -6.90
N LEU A 15 -6.73 -12.55 -6.00
CA LEU A 15 -5.34 -12.93 -5.77
C LEU A 15 -4.65 -13.50 -7.02
N ALA A 16 -5.31 -14.42 -7.73
CA ALA A 16 -4.71 -15.08 -8.89
C ALA A 16 -4.47 -14.08 -10.04
N GLU A 17 -5.43 -13.21 -10.30
CA GLU A 17 -5.32 -12.16 -11.32
C GLU A 17 -4.21 -11.18 -10.95
N PHE A 18 -4.19 -10.71 -9.72
CA PHE A 18 -3.15 -9.82 -9.22
C PHE A 18 -1.75 -10.43 -9.37
N ALA A 19 -1.57 -11.68 -8.93
CA ALA A 19 -0.29 -12.37 -9.01
C ALA A 19 0.19 -12.56 -10.46
N GLY A 20 -0.74 -12.73 -11.41
CA GLY A 20 -0.44 -12.82 -12.83
C GLY A 20 -0.03 -11.47 -13.45
N ALA A 21 -0.63 -10.38 -13.00
CA ALA A 21 -0.45 -9.04 -13.60
C ALA A 21 0.67 -8.20 -12.95
N VAL A 22 0.97 -8.40 -11.67
CA VAL A 22 1.84 -7.49 -10.91
C VAL A 22 3.24 -7.32 -11.51
N ARG A 23 3.81 -8.36 -12.12
CA ARG A 23 5.15 -8.25 -12.73
C ARG A 23 5.18 -7.34 -13.95
N SER A 24 4.16 -7.43 -14.81
CA SER A 24 4.05 -6.56 -15.98
C SER A 24 3.79 -5.11 -15.60
N GLU A 25 2.95 -4.87 -14.60
CA GLU A 25 2.65 -3.53 -14.11
C GLU A 25 3.87 -2.86 -13.47
N VAL A 26 4.62 -3.59 -12.64
CA VAL A 26 5.89 -3.11 -12.06
C VAL A 26 6.89 -2.77 -13.18
N SER A 27 7.05 -3.66 -14.16
CA SER A 27 7.95 -3.40 -15.29
C SER A 27 7.53 -2.16 -16.09
N ALA A 28 6.24 -2.00 -16.36
CA ALA A 28 5.70 -0.82 -17.06
C ALA A 28 5.93 0.47 -16.27
N ALA A 29 5.69 0.46 -14.96
CA ALA A 29 5.90 1.61 -14.08
C ALA A 29 7.36 2.10 -14.06
N LEU A 30 8.29 1.18 -14.20
CA LEU A 30 9.73 1.47 -14.24
C LEU A 30 10.26 1.80 -15.65
N GLY A 31 9.39 1.84 -16.67
CA GLY A 31 9.75 2.19 -18.04
C GLY A 31 10.27 1.02 -18.89
N GLY A 32 10.16 -0.21 -18.40
CA GLY A 32 10.71 -1.41 -19.05
C GLY A 32 12.24 -1.51 -18.93
N GLY A 33 12.77 -2.69 -19.14
CA GLY A 33 14.23 -2.88 -19.21
C GLY A 33 14.97 -2.85 -17.86
N THR A 34 14.29 -2.74 -16.75
CA THR A 34 14.89 -2.88 -15.42
C THR A 34 14.93 -4.34 -14.99
N ASP A 35 16.05 -4.80 -14.42
CA ASP A 35 16.18 -6.13 -13.83
C ASP A 35 15.48 -6.17 -12.45
N THR A 36 14.19 -5.85 -12.44
CA THR A 36 13.39 -5.84 -11.21
C THR A 36 12.77 -7.21 -10.96
N ARG A 37 13.08 -7.78 -9.83
CA ARG A 37 12.51 -9.05 -9.36
C ARG A 37 11.33 -8.79 -8.43
N VAL A 38 10.17 -9.35 -8.78
CA VAL A 38 8.96 -9.34 -7.96
C VAL A 38 8.82 -10.70 -7.28
N ILE A 39 8.87 -10.71 -5.95
CA ILE A 39 8.71 -11.91 -5.13
C ILE A 39 7.40 -11.78 -4.37
N LEU A 40 6.52 -12.79 -4.53
CA LEU A 40 5.22 -12.86 -3.87
C LEU A 40 5.22 -14.02 -2.87
N PHE A 41 4.78 -13.74 -1.65
CA PHE A 41 4.54 -14.75 -0.62
C PHE A 41 3.54 -14.21 0.41
N GLY A 42 2.99 -15.06 1.25
CA GLY A 42 2.04 -14.62 2.29
C GLY A 42 1.06 -15.71 2.70
N HIS A 43 0.05 -15.29 3.44
CA HIS A 43 -1.03 -16.14 3.93
C HIS A 43 -2.20 -16.09 2.95
N VAL A 44 -2.13 -16.90 1.89
CA VAL A 44 -3.12 -16.88 0.80
C VAL A 44 -4.55 -17.14 1.30
N GLY A 45 -4.69 -17.92 2.38
CA GLY A 45 -6.00 -18.29 2.94
C GLY A 45 -6.81 -17.13 3.55
N ASP A 46 -6.16 -16.02 3.91
CA ASP A 46 -6.80 -14.80 4.42
C ASP A 46 -6.59 -13.57 3.52
N GLY A 47 -6.02 -13.79 2.33
CA GLY A 47 -5.76 -12.74 1.36
C GLY A 47 -4.54 -11.87 1.66
N ASN A 48 -3.74 -12.20 2.69
CA ASN A 48 -2.52 -11.47 3.02
C ASN A 48 -1.41 -11.83 2.02
N LEU A 49 -0.82 -10.81 1.41
CA LEU A 49 0.22 -10.95 0.40
C LEU A 49 1.34 -9.94 0.62
N HIS A 50 2.56 -10.44 0.74
CA HIS A 50 3.76 -9.63 0.73
C HIS A 50 4.32 -9.56 -0.69
N VAL A 51 4.65 -8.35 -1.14
CA VAL A 51 5.30 -8.09 -2.42
C VAL A 51 6.66 -7.47 -2.16
N ASN A 52 7.72 -8.21 -2.44
CA ASN A 52 9.08 -7.70 -2.37
C ASN A 52 9.57 -7.34 -3.78
N LEU A 53 10.00 -6.07 -3.95
CA LEU A 53 10.59 -5.56 -5.17
C LEU A 53 12.09 -5.41 -4.96
N ILE A 54 12.88 -6.10 -5.77
CA ILE A 54 14.34 -6.06 -5.73
C ILE A 54 14.83 -5.48 -7.05
N GLY A 55 15.61 -4.42 -7.00
CA GLY A 55 16.13 -3.74 -8.18
C GLY A 55 15.91 -2.23 -8.21
N PRO A 56 14.71 -1.72 -7.85
CA PRO A 56 14.51 -0.28 -7.76
C PRO A 56 15.46 0.38 -6.74
N GLU A 57 15.81 1.63 -7.00
CA GLU A 57 16.54 2.45 -6.03
C GLU A 57 15.66 2.72 -4.80
N PRO A 58 16.24 2.93 -3.61
CA PRO A 58 15.49 3.05 -2.34
C PRO A 58 14.42 4.16 -2.33
N GLU A 59 14.61 5.22 -3.10
CA GLU A 59 13.69 6.36 -3.20
C GLU A 59 12.83 6.33 -4.50
N ASP A 60 12.92 5.28 -5.31
CA ASP A 60 12.09 5.12 -6.51
C ASP A 60 10.80 4.37 -6.22
N TYR A 61 9.78 5.07 -5.78
CA TYR A 61 8.47 4.52 -5.39
C TYR A 61 7.52 4.28 -6.56
N ARG A 62 7.91 4.44 -7.82
CA ARG A 62 7.03 4.25 -8.98
C ARG A 62 6.42 2.85 -9.04
N ALA A 63 7.21 1.83 -8.70
CA ALA A 63 6.73 0.45 -8.64
C ALA A 63 5.78 0.22 -7.47
N ASP A 64 6.08 0.77 -6.29
CA ASP A 64 5.23 0.71 -5.10
C ASP A 64 3.86 1.34 -5.38
N ASP A 65 3.86 2.53 -5.98
CA ASP A 65 2.65 3.26 -6.38
C ASP A 65 1.79 2.44 -7.34
N ALA A 66 2.41 1.78 -8.31
CA ALA A 66 1.70 0.92 -9.26
C ALA A 66 1.02 -0.25 -8.52
N VAL A 67 1.76 -0.92 -7.62
CA VAL A 67 1.22 -2.03 -6.82
C VAL A 67 0.08 -1.55 -5.91
N PHE A 68 0.22 -0.41 -5.21
CA PHE A 68 -0.85 0.12 -4.36
C PHE A 68 -2.12 0.44 -5.15
N ARG A 69 -2.00 1.05 -6.33
CA ARG A 69 -3.14 1.31 -7.22
C ARG A 69 -3.84 0.03 -7.64
N MET A 70 -3.07 -1.00 -8.03
CA MET A 70 -3.63 -2.31 -8.39
C MET A 70 -4.44 -2.92 -7.24
N VAL A 71 -3.94 -2.82 -6.01
CA VAL A 71 -4.61 -3.33 -4.80
C VAL A 71 -5.91 -2.57 -4.53
N ILE A 72 -5.87 -1.23 -4.55
CA ILE A 72 -7.04 -0.37 -4.31
C ILE A 72 -8.14 -0.64 -5.36
N GLN A 73 -7.78 -0.73 -6.64
CA GLN A 73 -8.73 -1.02 -7.73
C GLN A 73 -9.44 -2.37 -7.56
N ARG A 74 -8.83 -3.31 -6.84
CA ARG A 74 -9.39 -4.63 -6.55
C ARG A 74 -10.08 -4.73 -5.18
N GLY A 75 -10.28 -3.59 -4.51
CA GLY A 75 -10.93 -3.54 -3.19
C GLY A 75 -10.06 -4.12 -2.07
N GLY A 76 -8.75 -4.19 -2.27
CA GLY A 76 -7.79 -4.64 -1.27
C GLY A 76 -7.36 -3.55 -0.29
N SER A 77 -6.50 -3.93 0.66
CA SER A 77 -5.87 -3.01 1.60
C SER A 77 -4.37 -2.88 1.32
N ILE A 78 -3.88 -1.64 1.36
CA ILE A 78 -2.45 -1.31 1.17
C ILE A 78 -1.61 -1.60 2.42
N SER A 79 -2.22 -2.08 3.48
CA SER A 79 -1.55 -2.56 4.68
C SER A 79 -2.36 -3.68 5.30
N ALA A 80 -1.79 -4.89 5.34
CA ALA A 80 -2.41 -6.04 5.98
C ALA A 80 -2.24 -5.96 7.51
N GLU A 81 -1.00 -5.77 7.99
CA GLU A 81 -0.67 -5.82 9.41
C GLU A 81 0.33 -4.74 9.87
N HIS A 82 1.14 -4.16 8.97
CA HIS A 82 2.23 -3.24 9.33
C HIS A 82 1.80 -1.78 9.53
N GLY A 83 0.54 -1.43 9.27
CA GLY A 83 0.04 -0.05 9.33
C GLY A 83 0.41 0.78 8.11
N VAL A 84 -0.07 2.03 8.10
CA VAL A 84 0.07 2.93 6.96
C VAL A 84 1.44 3.63 6.99
N GLY A 85 1.77 4.31 8.07
CA GLY A 85 2.97 5.13 8.15
C GLY A 85 3.00 6.28 7.15
N ILE A 86 4.12 7.01 7.10
CA ILE A 86 4.31 8.14 6.20
C ILE A 86 4.31 7.69 4.73
N ALA A 87 4.94 6.55 4.43
CA ALA A 87 5.13 6.07 3.06
C ALA A 87 3.82 5.74 2.31
N LYS A 88 2.73 5.47 3.03
CA LYS A 88 1.43 5.11 2.43
C LYS A 88 0.36 6.19 2.66
N LEU A 89 0.71 7.33 3.25
CA LEU A 89 -0.24 8.35 3.67
C LEU A 89 -1.07 8.89 2.50
N ASP A 90 -0.45 9.11 1.35
CA ASP A 90 -1.10 9.63 0.15
C ASP A 90 -2.16 8.68 -0.43
N PHE A 91 -2.03 7.39 -0.14
CA PHE A 91 -2.98 6.36 -0.59
C PHE A 91 -4.16 6.15 0.37
N VAL A 92 -4.13 6.70 1.59
CA VAL A 92 -5.18 6.51 2.59
C VAL A 92 -6.54 6.99 2.08
N THR A 93 -6.58 8.14 1.43
CA THR A 93 -7.82 8.72 0.87
C THR A 93 -8.40 7.89 -0.27
N ALA A 94 -7.56 7.21 -1.05
CA ALA A 94 -8.00 6.31 -2.12
C ALA A 94 -8.40 4.92 -1.58
N ALA A 95 -7.80 4.50 -0.46
CA ALA A 95 -8.02 3.19 0.15
C ALA A 95 -9.18 3.15 1.17
N ARG A 96 -9.73 4.31 1.56
CA ARG A 96 -10.78 4.42 2.60
C ARG A 96 -11.92 5.31 2.14
N SER A 97 -13.13 4.98 2.56
CA SER A 97 -14.29 5.83 2.31
C SER A 97 -14.19 7.15 3.08
N SER A 98 -14.91 8.18 2.62
CA SER A 98 -15.02 9.46 3.34
C SER A 98 -15.63 9.29 4.74
N GLY A 99 -16.53 8.31 4.90
CA GLY A 99 -17.10 7.94 6.20
C GLY A 99 -16.05 7.40 7.16
N ASP A 100 -15.24 6.45 6.70
CA ASP A 100 -14.14 5.88 7.50
C ASP A 100 -13.16 6.98 7.93
N LEU A 101 -12.73 7.82 7.00
CA LEU A 101 -11.83 8.93 7.30
C LEU A 101 -12.42 9.92 8.31
N THR A 102 -13.72 10.17 8.25
CA THR A 102 -14.42 11.02 9.22
C THR A 102 -14.37 10.40 10.62
N VAL A 103 -14.67 9.12 10.73
CA VAL A 103 -14.61 8.40 12.02
C VAL A 103 -13.18 8.38 12.55
N MET A 104 -12.20 8.04 11.73
CA MET A 104 -10.79 8.01 12.11
C MET A 104 -10.33 9.39 12.64
N ARG A 105 -10.70 10.48 11.97
CA ARG A 105 -10.38 11.85 12.43
C ARG A 105 -11.02 12.18 13.77
N ARG A 106 -12.30 11.82 13.95
CA ARG A 106 -13.00 12.03 15.23
C ARG A 106 -12.34 11.28 16.38
N MET A 107 -11.97 10.02 16.15
CA MET A 107 -11.23 9.21 17.14
C MET A 107 -9.88 9.84 17.45
N LYS A 108 -9.13 10.24 16.43
CA LYS A 108 -7.82 10.91 16.61
C LYS A 108 -7.98 12.20 17.45
N SER A 109 -8.94 13.04 17.12
CA SER A 109 -9.18 14.31 17.84
C SER A 109 -9.64 14.09 19.29
N ALA A 110 -10.41 13.04 19.55
CA ALA A 110 -10.87 12.71 20.91
C ALA A 110 -9.73 12.21 21.81
N LEU A 111 -8.80 11.42 21.24
CA LEU A 111 -7.68 10.82 21.99
C LEU A 111 -6.44 11.72 22.03
N ASP A 112 -6.27 12.58 21.07
CA ASP A 112 -5.13 13.48 20.92
C ASP A 112 -5.61 14.87 20.44
N PRO A 113 -6.32 15.61 21.33
CA PRO A 113 -6.87 16.93 20.98
C PRO A 113 -5.79 17.97 20.66
N GLY A 114 -4.59 17.79 21.21
CA GLY A 114 -3.43 18.64 20.93
C GLY A 114 -2.67 18.31 19.65
N GLY A 115 -2.98 17.16 19.00
CA GLY A 115 -2.32 16.73 17.76
C GLY A 115 -0.82 16.44 17.92
N ILE A 116 -0.37 16.06 19.12
CA ILE A 116 1.06 15.87 19.45
C ILE A 116 1.55 14.44 19.22
N LEU A 117 0.65 13.46 19.10
CA LEU A 117 1.00 12.06 18.93
C LEU A 117 1.12 11.74 17.43
N ASN A 118 2.34 11.52 16.96
CA ASN A 118 2.66 11.19 15.57
C ASN A 118 1.91 12.08 14.55
N PRO A 119 2.14 13.38 14.55
CA PRO A 119 1.44 14.30 13.64
C PRO A 119 1.77 13.96 12.18
N GLY A 120 0.74 13.90 11.33
CA GLY A 120 0.89 13.64 9.90
C GLY A 120 1.31 12.20 9.52
N VAL A 121 1.15 11.23 10.42
CA VAL A 121 1.57 9.83 10.15
C VAL A 121 0.38 8.92 9.83
N LEU A 122 -0.77 9.13 10.47
CA LEU A 122 -1.93 8.23 10.33
C LEU A 122 -2.95 8.73 9.30
N LEU A 123 -3.17 10.03 9.28
CA LEU A 123 -4.21 10.66 8.46
C LEU A 123 -3.62 11.83 7.67
N PRO A 124 -3.98 11.98 6.40
CA PRO A 124 -3.58 13.14 5.63
C PRO A 124 -4.19 14.41 6.24
N PRO A 125 -3.53 15.57 6.10
CA PRO A 125 -4.07 16.84 6.55
C PRO A 125 -5.43 17.10 5.90
N VAL A 126 -6.29 17.85 6.60
CA VAL A 126 -7.54 18.33 6.03
C VAL A 126 -7.17 19.48 5.10
N GLY A 127 -7.45 19.32 3.81
CA GLY A 127 -7.28 20.40 2.83
C GLY A 127 -8.34 21.47 3.02
#